data_0df9310fb0a0bd092a8188bb41c817b3
#
_entry.id   0df9310fb0a0bd092a8188bb41c817b3
#
_cell.length_a   1.000
_cell.length_b   1.000
_cell.length_c   1.000
_cell.angle_alpha   90.00
_cell.angle_beta   90.00
_cell.angle_gamma   90.00
#
_symmetry.space_group_name_H-M   'P 1'
#
loop_
_entity.id
_entity.type
_entity.pdbx_description
1 polymer ?
#
loop_
_entity_poly.entity_id
_entity_poly.type
_entity_poly.pdbx_seq_one_letter_code
_entity_poly.pdbx_strand_id
1 'polypeptide(L)'
;MVSIIIPHWNGVDVLSECLESLKKTRYSDYEIIVVDNASTDNSVEWIKKDHSDIILVQNDKNYGYAGGCNRGAKVANGDYLVFLNNDTIQDQDWLAPLVRRMNSDSNIVAIQPKILNYFQRDLFDYAGGTGGHMDILCFPFTRGRMFLNQEVDKGQYDTAETCFWASGTAMMVRKDSFKMANGFDEIFFAHMEEIDLCWRFHAMGLDIWSEPESVVFHKNAVSMPMYSHQKYYLNHRNAQLMLLGNYSLLLALYLGFIRFILELIACVYAMVKLDWNHVTGIIRAFWWLLFHPHQIWQKRKRFKKLREVKDNDLSLIHISEPTRPLYISYAVFCLK
;
A
#
# COMPACT_ATOMS: atom_id res chain seq x y z
N MET A 1 -11.01 10.87 -17.20
CA MET A 1 -11.80 10.86 -15.95
C MET A 1 -11.08 10.05 -14.87
N VAL A 2 -11.25 10.43 -13.57
CA VAL A 2 -10.64 9.75 -12.41
C VAL A 2 -11.74 9.15 -11.53
N SER A 3 -11.60 7.88 -11.11
CA SER A 3 -12.49 7.25 -10.12
C SER A 3 -11.75 7.14 -8.78
N ILE A 4 -12.22 7.85 -7.76
CA ILE A 4 -11.67 7.81 -6.40
C ILE A 4 -12.42 6.73 -5.61
N ILE A 5 -11.70 5.67 -5.23
CA ILE A 5 -12.23 4.48 -4.57
C ILE A 5 -11.80 4.50 -3.11
N ILE A 6 -12.76 4.53 -2.20
CA ILE A 6 -12.56 4.63 -0.76
C ILE A 6 -13.12 3.38 -0.10
N PRO A 7 -12.29 2.37 0.24
CA PRO A 7 -12.75 1.28 1.08
C PRO A 7 -13.04 1.78 2.49
N HIS A 8 -14.20 1.43 3.02
CA HIS A 8 -14.67 1.92 4.32
C HIS A 8 -15.18 0.76 5.18
N TRP A 9 -14.91 0.82 6.47
CA TRP A 9 -15.44 -0.08 7.48
C TRP A 9 -15.53 0.63 8.82
N ASN A 10 -16.74 1.04 9.21
CA ASN A 10 -17.05 1.83 10.40
C ASN A 10 -16.29 3.17 10.49
N GLY A 11 -16.79 4.08 11.29
CA GLY A 11 -16.16 5.39 11.51
C GLY A 11 -16.69 6.46 10.56
N VAL A 12 -18.00 6.72 10.62
CA VAL A 12 -18.68 7.74 9.80
C VAL A 12 -18.04 9.12 9.89
N ASP A 13 -17.56 9.54 11.09
CA ASP A 13 -16.95 10.86 11.28
C ASP A 13 -15.64 10.98 10.47
N VAL A 14 -14.84 9.93 10.46
CA VAL A 14 -13.58 9.88 9.72
C VAL A 14 -13.84 9.95 8.21
N LEU A 15 -14.81 9.18 7.72
CA LEU A 15 -15.21 9.22 6.31
C LEU A 15 -15.80 10.58 5.95
N SER A 16 -16.60 11.19 6.83
CA SER A 16 -17.18 12.52 6.60
C SER A 16 -16.12 13.57 6.36
N GLU A 17 -15.08 13.63 7.19
CA GLU A 17 -13.99 14.59 7.00
C GLU A 17 -13.23 14.36 5.68
N CYS A 18 -13.01 13.10 5.28
CA CYS A 18 -12.40 12.75 4.01
C CYS A 18 -13.25 13.26 2.83
N LEU A 19 -14.56 12.96 2.83
CA LEU A 19 -15.49 13.40 1.78
C LEU A 19 -15.62 14.91 1.70
N GLU A 20 -15.65 15.61 2.85
CA GLU A 20 -15.68 17.08 2.88
C GLU A 20 -14.40 17.72 2.32
N SER A 21 -13.25 17.05 2.46
CA SER A 21 -12.02 17.54 1.82
C SER A 21 -12.02 17.27 0.31
N LEU A 22 -12.56 16.13 -0.14
CA LEU A 22 -12.69 15.80 -1.56
C LEU A 22 -13.61 16.79 -2.30
N LYS A 23 -14.71 17.23 -1.68
CA LYS A 23 -15.61 18.26 -2.27
C LYS A 23 -14.88 19.58 -2.58
N LYS A 24 -13.73 19.85 -1.95
CA LYS A 24 -12.93 21.05 -2.20
C LYS A 24 -11.90 20.87 -3.32
N THR A 25 -11.81 19.67 -3.90
CA THR A 25 -10.87 19.36 -5.00
C THR A 25 -11.21 20.20 -6.23
N ARG A 26 -10.22 20.92 -6.76
CA ARG A 26 -10.41 21.82 -7.91
C ARG A 26 -10.41 21.13 -9.28
N TYR A 27 -9.99 19.89 -9.34
CA TYR A 27 -10.09 19.05 -10.52
C TYR A 27 -11.53 18.55 -10.68
N SER A 28 -12.18 18.79 -11.81
CA SER A 28 -13.64 18.57 -11.97
C SER A 28 -14.04 17.24 -12.60
N ASP A 29 -13.11 16.52 -13.26
CA ASP A 29 -13.42 15.30 -14.01
C ASP A 29 -13.14 14.05 -13.16
N TYR A 30 -13.90 13.88 -12.06
CA TYR A 30 -13.80 12.71 -11.18
C TYR A 30 -15.16 12.24 -10.64
N GLU A 31 -15.20 11.00 -10.22
CA GLU A 31 -16.29 10.38 -9.45
C GLU A 31 -15.77 9.81 -8.14
N ILE A 32 -16.64 9.71 -7.13
CA ILE A 32 -16.32 9.11 -5.84
C ILE A 32 -17.09 7.80 -5.69
N ILE A 33 -16.37 6.74 -5.31
CA ILE A 33 -16.91 5.41 -5.06
C ILE A 33 -16.54 5.02 -3.62
N VAL A 34 -17.52 4.97 -2.73
CA VAL A 34 -17.32 4.43 -1.38
C VAL A 34 -17.69 2.94 -1.40
N VAL A 35 -16.76 2.10 -0.93
CA VAL A 35 -16.97 0.66 -0.83
C VAL A 35 -17.13 0.30 0.63
N ASP A 36 -18.35 0.13 1.07
CA ASP A 36 -18.67 -0.30 2.43
C ASP A 36 -18.37 -1.79 2.63
N ASN A 37 -17.47 -2.10 3.52
CA ASN A 37 -17.04 -3.46 3.88
C ASN A 37 -17.91 -4.06 5.02
N ALA A 38 -19.23 -3.95 4.90
CA ALA A 38 -20.20 -4.39 5.87
C ALA A 38 -20.04 -3.66 7.23
N SER A 39 -20.10 -2.34 7.21
CA SER A 39 -20.13 -1.52 8.41
C SER A 39 -21.35 -1.83 9.27
N THR A 40 -21.18 -1.72 10.57
CA THR A 40 -22.22 -1.97 11.58
C THR A 40 -22.70 -0.70 12.27
N ASP A 41 -22.09 0.44 11.90
CA ASP A 41 -22.50 1.77 12.33
C ASP A 41 -23.48 2.40 11.32
N ASN A 42 -23.79 3.67 11.48
CA ASN A 42 -24.73 4.40 10.61
C ASN A 42 -24.10 4.94 9.30
N SER A 43 -22.89 4.49 8.94
CA SER A 43 -22.17 5.01 7.74
C SER A 43 -22.96 4.85 6.46
N VAL A 44 -23.60 3.69 6.26
CA VAL A 44 -24.36 3.39 5.03
C VAL A 44 -25.61 4.28 4.92
N GLU A 45 -26.37 4.40 6.01
CA GLU A 45 -27.56 5.26 6.07
C GLU A 45 -27.21 6.72 5.85
N TRP A 46 -26.09 7.17 6.45
CA TRP A 46 -25.61 8.53 6.29
C TRP A 46 -25.21 8.84 4.85
N ILE A 47 -24.43 7.95 4.20
CA ILE A 47 -24.05 8.12 2.78
C ILE A 47 -25.30 8.22 1.89
N LYS A 48 -26.25 7.31 2.06
CA LYS A 48 -27.48 7.27 1.25
C LYS A 48 -28.34 8.53 1.40
N LYS A 49 -28.34 9.11 2.60
CA LYS A 49 -29.13 10.29 2.92
C LYS A 49 -28.48 11.59 2.43
N ASP A 50 -27.18 11.74 2.71
CA ASP A 50 -26.52 13.05 2.64
C ASP A 50 -25.53 13.15 1.45
N HIS A 51 -25.25 12.05 0.73
CA HIS A 51 -24.26 11.94 -0.35
C HIS A 51 -24.78 11.13 -1.54
N SER A 52 -25.91 11.56 -2.12
CA SER A 52 -26.55 10.87 -3.27
C SER A 52 -25.73 10.90 -4.56
N ASP A 53 -24.73 11.76 -4.64
CA ASP A 53 -23.77 11.91 -5.74
C ASP A 53 -22.62 10.88 -5.67
N ILE A 54 -22.49 10.16 -4.57
CA ILE A 54 -21.47 9.12 -4.36
C ILE A 54 -22.00 7.76 -4.81
N ILE A 55 -21.18 7.02 -5.54
CA ILE A 55 -21.45 5.62 -5.87
C ILE A 55 -21.14 4.76 -4.65
N LEU A 56 -22.19 4.20 -4.02
CA LEU A 56 -22.04 3.31 -2.87
C LEU A 56 -22.08 1.84 -3.28
N VAL A 57 -20.99 1.13 -3.03
CA VAL A 57 -20.89 -0.33 -3.16
C VAL A 57 -20.97 -0.97 -1.78
N GLN A 58 -21.99 -1.78 -1.53
CA GLN A 58 -22.15 -2.46 -0.24
C GLN A 58 -21.72 -3.93 -0.34
N ASN A 59 -20.78 -4.34 0.48
CA ASN A 59 -20.31 -5.71 0.59
C ASN A 59 -21.11 -6.47 1.66
N ASP A 60 -21.24 -7.78 1.50
CA ASP A 60 -21.90 -8.69 2.46
C ASP A 60 -21.02 -9.00 3.68
N LYS A 61 -19.73 -8.73 3.61
CA LYS A 61 -18.74 -8.90 4.70
C LYS A 61 -17.52 -8.02 4.47
N ASN A 62 -16.66 -7.94 5.47
CA ASN A 62 -15.38 -7.26 5.35
C ASN A 62 -14.39 -8.10 4.52
N TYR A 63 -14.07 -7.63 3.31
CA TYR A 63 -13.09 -8.23 2.39
C TYR A 63 -11.68 -7.63 2.53
N GLY A 64 -11.45 -6.79 3.55
CA GLY A 64 -10.21 -6.06 3.73
C GLY A 64 -10.02 -4.95 2.71
N TYR A 65 -8.86 -4.33 2.75
CA TYR A 65 -8.50 -3.26 1.82
C TYR A 65 -8.45 -3.76 0.37
N ALA A 66 -7.70 -4.84 0.12
CA ALA A 66 -7.53 -5.41 -1.22
C ALA A 66 -8.86 -5.77 -1.89
N GLY A 67 -9.73 -6.47 -1.16
CA GLY A 67 -11.02 -6.87 -1.70
C GLY A 67 -12.01 -5.72 -1.85
N GLY A 68 -12.00 -4.74 -0.94
CA GLY A 68 -12.79 -3.52 -1.06
C GLY A 68 -12.40 -2.72 -2.31
N CYS A 69 -11.11 -2.44 -2.48
CA CYS A 69 -10.59 -1.72 -3.63
C CYS A 69 -10.92 -2.41 -4.97
N ASN A 70 -10.77 -3.73 -5.04
CA ASN A 70 -11.11 -4.49 -6.24
C ASN A 70 -12.60 -4.38 -6.62
N ARG A 71 -13.50 -4.34 -5.62
CA ARG A 71 -14.93 -4.18 -5.85
C ARG A 71 -15.28 -2.79 -6.34
N GLY A 72 -14.67 -1.75 -5.78
CA GLY A 72 -14.79 -0.39 -6.29
C GLY A 72 -14.28 -0.25 -7.72
N ALA A 73 -13.13 -0.84 -8.04
CA ALA A 73 -12.55 -0.81 -9.38
C ALA A 73 -13.44 -1.47 -10.46
N LYS A 74 -14.33 -2.39 -10.10
CA LYS A 74 -15.26 -3.04 -11.04
C LYS A 74 -16.37 -2.09 -11.52
N VAL A 75 -16.79 -1.15 -10.69
CA VAL A 75 -17.87 -0.20 -10.99
C VAL A 75 -17.32 1.16 -11.45
N ALA A 76 -16.02 1.39 -11.32
CA ALA A 76 -15.35 2.61 -11.71
C ALA A 76 -15.44 2.85 -13.23
N ASN A 77 -15.73 4.10 -13.64
CA ASN A 77 -15.80 4.50 -15.04
C ASN A 77 -14.53 5.19 -15.55
N GLY A 78 -13.72 5.78 -14.65
CA GLY A 78 -12.51 6.53 -14.98
C GLY A 78 -11.41 5.68 -15.61
N ASP A 79 -10.54 6.35 -16.36
CA ASP A 79 -9.31 5.78 -16.95
C ASP A 79 -8.21 5.63 -15.89
N TYR A 80 -8.29 6.45 -14.85
CA TYR A 80 -7.44 6.41 -13.67
C TYR A 80 -8.27 6.02 -12.44
N LEU A 81 -7.74 5.09 -11.65
CA LEU A 81 -8.29 4.68 -10.37
C LEU A 81 -7.41 5.27 -9.25
N VAL A 82 -8.01 5.98 -8.32
CA VAL A 82 -7.32 6.39 -7.09
C VAL A 82 -7.84 5.54 -5.94
N PHE A 83 -6.98 4.76 -5.34
CA PHE A 83 -7.25 4.08 -4.09
C PHE A 83 -6.87 4.99 -2.94
N LEU A 84 -7.86 5.38 -2.13
CA LEU A 84 -7.73 6.40 -1.10
C LEU A 84 -8.24 5.89 0.24
N ASN A 85 -7.43 6.02 1.30
CA ASN A 85 -7.89 5.72 2.65
C ASN A 85 -8.97 6.72 3.10
N ASN A 86 -9.94 6.25 3.86
CA ASN A 86 -11.02 7.08 4.42
C ASN A 86 -10.55 8.04 5.54
N ASP A 87 -9.32 7.88 6.05
CA ASP A 87 -8.71 8.72 7.09
C ASP A 87 -7.69 9.74 6.53
N THR A 88 -7.92 10.18 5.30
CA THR A 88 -7.08 11.17 4.60
C THR A 88 -7.81 12.49 4.40
N ILE A 89 -7.03 13.58 4.36
CA ILE A 89 -7.48 14.93 3.99
C ILE A 89 -6.61 15.39 2.81
N GLN A 90 -7.24 15.82 1.73
CA GLN A 90 -6.55 16.20 0.51
C GLN A 90 -6.35 17.73 0.42
N ASP A 91 -5.21 18.16 -0.13
CA ASP A 91 -5.08 19.53 -0.61
C ASP A 91 -6.04 19.78 -1.78
N GLN A 92 -6.47 21.02 -1.99
CA GLN A 92 -7.46 21.35 -3.03
C GLN A 92 -6.95 21.05 -4.46
N ASP A 93 -5.66 21.15 -4.68
CA ASP A 93 -5.03 20.95 -5.99
C ASP A 93 -4.34 19.58 -6.15
N TRP A 94 -4.55 18.64 -5.21
CA TRP A 94 -3.83 17.36 -5.13
C TRP A 94 -3.95 16.47 -6.37
N LEU A 95 -5.09 16.50 -7.06
CA LEU A 95 -5.40 15.53 -8.13
C LEU A 95 -4.79 15.92 -9.48
N ALA A 96 -4.73 17.21 -9.78
CA ALA A 96 -4.23 17.72 -11.08
C ALA A 96 -2.76 17.37 -11.36
N PRO A 97 -1.80 17.48 -10.41
CA PRO A 97 -0.41 17.06 -10.63
C PRO A 97 -0.28 15.57 -10.94
N LEU A 98 -1.04 14.70 -10.25
CA LEU A 98 -1.04 13.26 -10.50
C LEU A 98 -1.49 12.95 -11.92
N VAL A 99 -2.61 13.52 -12.37
CA VAL A 99 -3.13 13.32 -13.74
C VAL A 99 -2.14 13.85 -14.77
N ARG A 100 -1.55 15.02 -14.55
CA ARG A 100 -0.55 15.61 -15.43
C ARG A 100 0.67 14.69 -15.60
N ARG A 101 1.19 14.15 -14.50
CA ARG A 101 2.32 13.21 -14.53
C ARG A 101 1.96 11.91 -15.24
N MET A 102 0.81 11.33 -14.93
CA MET A 102 0.34 10.12 -15.60
C MET A 102 0.19 10.31 -17.11
N ASN A 103 -0.23 11.51 -17.57
CA ASN A 103 -0.37 11.81 -19.00
C ASN A 103 0.97 12.09 -19.71
N SER A 104 2.06 12.40 -18.98
CA SER A 104 3.35 12.72 -19.58
C SER A 104 4.09 11.51 -20.16
N ASP A 105 3.81 10.31 -19.63
CA ASP A 105 4.43 9.08 -20.10
C ASP A 105 3.47 7.90 -19.90
N SER A 106 3.22 7.13 -20.94
CA SER A 106 2.35 5.95 -20.90
C SER A 106 2.93 4.80 -20.05
N ASN A 107 4.25 4.79 -19.84
CA ASN A 107 4.92 3.78 -19.02
C ASN A 107 4.70 3.99 -17.52
N ILE A 108 4.34 5.21 -17.09
CA ILE A 108 3.93 5.49 -15.71
C ILE A 108 2.54 4.91 -15.49
N VAL A 109 2.44 3.89 -14.65
CA VAL A 109 1.17 3.18 -14.41
C VAL A 109 0.64 3.32 -13.00
N ALA A 110 1.50 3.70 -12.05
CA ALA A 110 1.11 4.00 -10.68
C ALA A 110 1.87 5.23 -10.18
N ILE A 111 1.21 6.02 -9.34
CA ILE A 111 1.78 7.24 -8.78
C ILE A 111 1.16 7.54 -7.42
N GLN A 112 1.95 8.09 -6.50
CA GLN A 112 1.45 8.59 -5.22
C GLN A 112 1.74 10.07 -5.03
N PRO A 113 0.91 10.80 -4.25
CA PRO A 113 1.23 12.14 -3.76
C PRO A 113 2.31 12.10 -2.68
N LYS A 114 2.83 13.27 -2.29
CA LYS A 114 3.49 13.48 -1.02
C LYS A 114 2.47 13.26 0.10
N ILE A 115 2.75 12.34 1.03
CA ILE A 115 1.86 12.04 2.14
C ILE A 115 2.48 12.58 3.42
N LEU A 116 1.78 13.50 4.08
CA LEU A 116 2.18 14.16 5.30
C LEU A 116 1.30 13.73 6.47
N ASN A 117 1.83 13.85 7.68
CA ASN A 117 1.08 13.58 8.90
C ASN A 117 -0.03 14.65 9.10
N TYR A 118 -1.24 14.23 9.36
CA TYR A 118 -2.37 15.17 9.54
C TYR A 118 -2.22 16.05 10.79
N PHE A 119 -1.71 15.49 11.89
CA PHE A 119 -1.60 16.19 13.18
C PHE A 119 -0.34 17.06 13.28
N GLN A 120 0.70 16.70 12.55
CA GLN A 120 1.98 17.42 12.44
C GLN A 120 2.33 17.57 10.97
N ARG A 121 1.74 18.59 10.33
CA ARG A 121 1.74 18.74 8.86
C ARG A 121 3.09 19.03 8.22
N ASP A 122 4.10 19.31 9.02
CA ASP A 122 5.49 19.45 8.63
C ASP A 122 6.28 18.12 8.67
N LEU A 123 5.66 17.01 9.12
CA LEU A 123 6.27 15.68 9.12
C LEU A 123 5.75 14.83 7.96
N PHE A 124 6.65 14.05 7.36
CA PHE A 124 6.22 12.99 6.44
C PHE A 124 5.38 11.94 7.16
N ASP A 125 4.43 11.35 6.43
CA ASP A 125 3.61 10.29 6.99
C ASP A 125 4.41 9.00 7.25
N TYR A 126 4.00 8.27 8.29
CA TYR A 126 4.60 6.99 8.64
C TYR A 126 4.43 5.93 7.54
N ALA A 127 3.27 5.88 6.89
CA ALA A 127 2.88 4.80 5.98
C ALA A 127 3.16 5.08 4.50
N GLY A 128 3.70 6.23 4.12
CA GLY A 128 3.84 6.53 2.69
C GLY A 128 4.88 7.58 2.31
N GLY A 129 5.06 8.59 3.14
CA GLY A 129 6.02 9.68 2.88
C GLY A 129 5.97 10.17 1.43
N THR A 130 7.09 10.06 0.73
CA THR A 130 7.21 10.47 -0.68
C THR A 130 7.83 9.38 -1.56
N GLY A 131 7.19 8.22 -1.61
CA GLY A 131 7.61 7.05 -2.39
C GLY A 131 8.28 5.97 -1.54
N GLY A 132 7.93 4.74 -1.82
CA GLY A 132 8.41 3.57 -1.12
C GLY A 132 9.48 2.80 -1.88
N HIS A 133 10.37 2.17 -1.12
CA HIS A 133 11.39 1.24 -1.58
C HIS A 133 11.25 -0.07 -0.81
N MET A 134 11.96 -1.09 -1.25
CA MET A 134 11.97 -2.39 -0.60
C MET A 134 13.34 -3.02 -0.71
N ASP A 135 13.82 -3.66 0.35
CA ASP A 135 15.04 -4.43 0.27
C ASP A 135 14.81 -5.83 -0.32
N ILE A 136 15.91 -6.53 -0.60
CA ILE A 136 15.89 -7.87 -1.21
C ILE A 136 15.16 -8.91 -0.33
N LEU A 137 15.04 -8.68 0.97
CA LEU A 137 14.34 -9.55 1.91
C LEU A 137 12.87 -9.17 2.11
N CYS A 138 12.35 -8.27 1.29
CA CYS A 138 10.99 -7.75 1.34
C CYS A 138 10.66 -6.98 2.63
N PHE A 139 11.61 -6.19 3.14
CA PHE A 139 11.33 -5.17 4.13
C PHE A 139 11.07 -3.84 3.43
N PRO A 140 9.84 -3.28 3.51
CA PRO A 140 9.51 -2.01 2.89
C PRO A 140 10.03 -0.85 3.74
N PHE A 141 10.49 0.19 3.07
CA PHE A 141 10.86 1.47 3.67
C PHE A 141 10.43 2.64 2.77
N THR A 142 10.35 3.84 3.32
CA THR A 142 9.89 5.02 2.59
C THR A 142 10.85 6.18 2.74
N ARG A 143 10.92 7.07 1.76
CA ARG A 143 11.53 8.39 1.93
C ARG A 143 10.69 9.21 2.92
N GLY A 144 11.36 10.00 3.76
CA GLY A 144 10.70 10.78 4.81
C GLY A 144 10.53 10.03 6.14
N ARG A 145 11.02 8.77 6.24
CA ARG A 145 10.98 8.02 7.50
C ARG A 145 12.19 7.11 7.66
N MET A 146 12.78 7.14 8.84
CA MET A 146 13.80 6.19 9.26
C MET A 146 13.34 5.46 10.53
N PHE A 147 12.97 4.17 10.41
CA PHE A 147 12.32 3.36 11.45
C PHE A 147 11.00 3.99 11.95
N LEU A 148 10.96 4.39 13.22
CA LEU A 148 9.84 5.07 13.84
C LEU A 148 9.93 6.60 13.75
N ASN A 149 11.09 7.13 13.32
CA ASN A 149 11.32 8.58 13.25
C ASN A 149 10.88 9.09 11.87
N GLN A 150 9.90 9.97 11.87
CA GLN A 150 9.45 10.71 10.70
C GLN A 150 10.36 11.93 10.50
N GLU A 151 10.73 12.21 9.26
CA GLU A 151 11.51 13.40 8.92
C GLU A 151 10.58 14.62 8.79
N VAL A 152 11.14 15.80 9.09
CA VAL A 152 10.48 17.07 8.78
C VAL A 152 10.60 17.33 7.28
N ASP A 153 9.50 17.69 6.63
CA ASP A 153 9.49 18.17 5.24
C ASP A 153 10.13 19.57 5.16
N LYS A 154 11.29 19.64 4.51
CA LYS A 154 12.04 20.85 4.23
C LYS A 154 12.24 21.05 2.72
N GLY A 155 11.44 20.37 1.92
CA GLY A 155 11.58 20.34 0.46
C GLY A 155 12.65 19.37 -0.06
N GLN A 156 13.24 18.54 0.80
CA GLN A 156 14.31 17.61 0.43
C GLN A 156 13.87 16.53 -0.59
N TYR A 157 12.56 16.33 -0.76
CA TYR A 157 11.97 15.36 -1.68
C TYR A 157 10.93 16.01 -2.62
N ASP A 158 11.10 17.28 -2.97
CA ASP A 158 10.17 18.03 -3.84
C ASP A 158 10.37 17.74 -5.34
N THR A 159 11.27 16.83 -5.67
CA THR A 159 11.45 16.37 -7.05
C THR A 159 10.66 15.07 -7.27
N ALA A 160 9.86 15.05 -8.36
CA ALA A 160 9.18 13.83 -8.76
C ALA A 160 10.19 12.77 -9.21
N GLU A 161 10.10 11.56 -8.66
CA GLU A 161 11.04 10.47 -8.91
C GLU A 161 10.35 9.12 -8.99
N THR A 162 11.01 8.16 -9.63
CA THR A 162 10.60 6.76 -9.59
C THR A 162 10.73 6.18 -8.19
N CYS A 163 9.84 5.28 -7.83
CA CYS A 163 9.89 4.54 -6.57
C CYS A 163 9.51 3.07 -6.80
N PHE A 164 9.80 2.21 -5.84
CA PHE A 164 9.44 0.80 -5.98
C PHE A 164 7.95 0.55 -5.73
N TRP A 165 7.35 1.26 -4.77
CA TRP A 165 5.92 1.14 -4.51
C TRP A 165 5.30 2.49 -4.15
N ALA A 166 4.07 2.65 -4.56
CA ALA A 166 3.19 3.75 -4.18
C ALA A 166 2.29 3.31 -3.02
N SER A 167 2.10 4.19 -2.04
CA SER A 167 1.35 3.89 -0.82
C SER A 167 -0.14 3.73 -1.10
N GLY A 168 -0.74 2.65 -0.57
CA GLY A 168 -2.18 2.44 -0.57
C GLY A 168 -2.98 3.52 0.18
N THR A 169 -2.32 4.40 0.93
CA THR A 169 -2.98 5.57 1.55
C THR A 169 -3.60 6.49 0.50
N ALA A 170 -2.89 6.73 -0.62
CA ALA A 170 -3.37 7.51 -1.76
C ALA A 170 -2.55 7.12 -3.01
N MET A 171 -3.04 6.17 -3.80
CA MET A 171 -2.35 5.68 -4.98
C MET A 171 -3.25 5.82 -6.21
N MET A 172 -2.79 6.55 -7.23
CA MET A 172 -3.43 6.57 -8.54
C MET A 172 -2.79 5.50 -9.45
N VAL A 173 -3.62 4.75 -10.18
CA VAL A 173 -3.16 3.75 -11.17
C VAL A 173 -3.94 3.87 -12.48
N ARG A 174 -3.32 3.47 -13.60
CA ARG A 174 -4.05 3.27 -14.86
C ARG A 174 -4.98 2.07 -14.73
N LYS A 175 -6.26 2.27 -15.05
CA LYS A 175 -7.28 1.21 -14.96
C LYS A 175 -6.92 -0.03 -15.79
N ASP A 176 -6.39 0.15 -17.00
CA ASP A 176 -6.03 -0.98 -17.85
C ASP A 176 -4.82 -1.74 -17.31
N SER A 177 -3.79 -1.05 -16.81
CA SER A 177 -2.65 -1.69 -16.15
C SER A 177 -3.07 -2.43 -14.88
N PHE A 178 -3.99 -1.85 -14.09
CA PHE A 178 -4.58 -2.52 -12.92
C PHE A 178 -5.29 -3.82 -13.29
N LYS A 179 -6.08 -3.81 -14.38
CA LYS A 179 -6.75 -5.01 -14.91
C LYS A 179 -5.74 -6.05 -15.44
N MET A 180 -4.72 -5.61 -16.22
CA MET A 180 -3.67 -6.49 -16.71
C MET A 180 -2.92 -7.19 -15.58
N ALA A 181 -2.64 -6.46 -14.50
CA ALA A 181 -2.01 -7.02 -13.30
C ALA A 181 -2.97 -7.88 -12.46
N ASN A 182 -4.25 -8.04 -12.85
CA ASN A 182 -5.31 -8.73 -12.12
C ASN A 182 -5.71 -8.09 -10.78
N GLY A 183 -5.60 -6.77 -10.67
CA GLY A 183 -6.00 -6.03 -9.47
C GLY A 183 -5.14 -6.33 -8.24
N PHE A 184 -5.64 -6.00 -7.06
CA PHE A 184 -5.01 -6.42 -5.80
C PHE A 184 -5.20 -7.92 -5.57
N ASP A 185 -4.19 -8.60 -5.03
CA ASP A 185 -4.33 -10.00 -4.62
C ASP A 185 -5.06 -10.06 -3.26
N GLU A 186 -6.33 -10.49 -3.28
CA GLU A 186 -7.19 -10.49 -2.08
C GLU A 186 -6.68 -11.40 -0.94
N ILE A 187 -5.69 -12.27 -1.22
CA ILE A 187 -5.05 -13.11 -0.21
C ILE A 187 -4.35 -12.27 0.87
N PHE A 188 -3.91 -11.05 0.53
CA PHE A 188 -3.26 -10.13 1.46
C PHE A 188 -4.24 -9.59 2.50
N PHE A 189 -5.49 -9.40 2.16
CA PHE A 189 -6.53 -8.77 2.97
C PHE A 189 -6.25 -7.28 3.23
N ALA A 190 -5.15 -6.96 3.90
CA ALA A 190 -4.61 -5.62 4.15
C ALA A 190 -3.09 -5.71 4.41
N HIS A 191 -2.36 -4.66 4.11
CA HIS A 191 -0.90 -4.51 4.16
C HIS A 191 -0.15 -5.35 3.13
N MET A 192 0.75 -4.74 2.41
CA MET A 192 1.60 -5.29 1.34
C MET A 192 0.88 -5.57 0.01
N GLU A 193 -0.44 -5.46 -0.10
CA GLU A 193 -1.17 -5.66 -1.36
C GLU A 193 -0.79 -4.62 -2.41
N GLU A 194 -0.57 -3.38 -2.00
CA GLU A 194 -0.11 -2.29 -2.86
C GLU A 194 1.34 -2.51 -3.31
N ILE A 195 2.20 -2.98 -2.41
CA ILE A 195 3.59 -3.30 -2.72
C ILE A 195 3.67 -4.47 -3.70
N ASP A 196 2.84 -5.50 -3.49
CA ASP A 196 2.73 -6.64 -4.39
C ASP A 196 2.21 -6.22 -5.79
N LEU A 197 1.23 -5.33 -5.85
CA LEU A 197 0.73 -4.78 -7.12
C LEU A 197 1.84 -4.02 -7.84
N CYS A 198 2.55 -3.15 -7.13
CA CYS A 198 3.68 -2.40 -7.67
C CYS A 198 4.80 -3.32 -8.17
N TRP A 199 5.13 -4.38 -7.44
CA TRP A 199 6.09 -5.38 -7.91
C TRP A 199 5.63 -6.06 -9.21
N ARG A 200 4.32 -6.36 -9.33
CA ARG A 200 3.78 -6.91 -10.59
C ARG A 200 3.93 -5.93 -11.75
N PHE A 201 3.74 -4.62 -11.52
CA PHE A 201 3.99 -3.60 -12.54
C PHE A 201 5.45 -3.55 -12.96
N HIS A 202 6.40 -3.54 -12.02
CA HIS A 202 7.84 -3.63 -12.36
C HIS A 202 8.19 -4.92 -13.11
N ALA A 203 7.58 -6.05 -12.73
CA ALA A 203 7.78 -7.32 -13.45
C ALA A 203 7.26 -7.28 -14.90
N MET A 204 6.34 -6.38 -15.20
CA MET A 204 5.83 -6.06 -16.54
C MET A 204 6.65 -4.96 -17.25
N GLY A 205 7.73 -4.45 -16.65
CA GLY A 205 8.54 -3.37 -17.20
C GLY A 205 7.92 -1.98 -17.11
N LEU A 206 6.98 -1.76 -16.17
CA LEU A 206 6.22 -0.53 -15.99
C LEU A 206 6.72 0.28 -14.80
N ASP A 207 6.54 1.61 -14.85
CA ASP A 207 7.11 2.55 -13.88
C ASP A 207 6.10 3.02 -12.83
N ILE A 208 6.63 3.25 -11.64
CA ILE A 208 5.91 3.80 -10.49
C ILE A 208 6.62 5.07 -10.03
N TRP A 209 5.85 6.12 -9.76
CA TRP A 209 6.38 7.44 -9.42
C TRP A 209 5.80 8.01 -8.14
N SER A 210 6.54 8.95 -7.55
CA SER A 210 6.06 9.87 -6.52
C SER A 210 6.00 11.28 -7.11
N GLU A 211 4.87 11.99 -6.89
CA GLU A 211 4.63 13.36 -7.36
C GLU A 211 4.42 14.29 -6.17
N PRO A 212 5.46 14.99 -5.73
CA PRO A 212 5.41 15.82 -4.52
C PRO A 212 4.62 17.13 -4.67
N GLU A 213 4.29 17.57 -5.89
CA GLU A 213 3.37 18.69 -6.08
C GLU A 213 1.94 18.37 -5.63
N SER A 214 1.61 17.08 -5.56
CA SER A 214 0.37 16.59 -4.99
C SER A 214 0.56 16.30 -3.52
N VAL A 215 -0.33 16.81 -2.65
CA VAL A 215 -0.22 16.64 -1.19
C VAL A 215 -1.50 16.05 -0.59
N VAL A 216 -1.31 15.03 0.25
CA VAL A 216 -2.37 14.39 1.04
C VAL A 216 -1.92 14.27 2.48
N PHE A 217 -2.81 14.57 3.42
CA PHE A 217 -2.57 14.42 4.87
C PHE A 217 -3.26 13.16 5.38
N HIS A 218 -2.56 12.37 6.18
CA HIS A 218 -3.05 11.09 6.68
C HIS A 218 -3.10 11.05 8.21
N LYS A 219 -4.22 10.58 8.78
CA LYS A 219 -4.42 10.54 10.23
C LYS A 219 -3.74 9.35 10.90
N ASN A 220 -3.50 8.28 10.15
CA ASN A 220 -2.88 7.04 10.61
C ASN A 220 -3.61 6.26 11.73
N ALA A 221 -3.54 4.93 11.63
CA ALA A 221 -3.93 3.98 12.68
C ALA A 221 -5.39 4.09 13.18
N VAL A 222 -6.29 4.69 12.40
CA VAL A 222 -7.70 4.79 12.78
C VAL A 222 -8.38 3.43 12.65
N SER A 223 -8.08 2.67 11.59
CA SER A 223 -8.76 1.40 11.29
C SER A 223 -8.12 0.16 11.94
N MET A 224 -6.80 0.18 12.19
CA MET A 224 -6.08 -0.97 12.77
C MET A 224 -4.96 -0.48 13.72
N PRO A 225 -5.05 -0.75 15.04
CA PRO A 225 -4.04 -0.34 16.00
C PRO A 225 -2.65 -0.86 15.64
N MET A 226 -1.62 0.00 15.78
CA MET A 226 -0.26 -0.26 15.32
C MET A 226 0.35 -1.55 15.90
N TYR A 227 0.11 -1.85 17.17
CA TYR A 227 0.68 -3.00 17.89
C TYR A 227 -0.34 -4.13 18.09
N SER A 228 -1.33 -4.24 17.20
CA SER A 228 -2.31 -5.33 17.28
C SER A 228 -1.74 -6.64 16.75
N HIS A 229 -2.15 -7.77 17.35
CA HIS A 229 -1.83 -9.12 16.87
C HIS A 229 -2.15 -9.30 15.37
N GLN A 230 -3.29 -8.76 14.91
CA GLN A 230 -3.71 -8.89 13.50
C GLN A 230 -2.76 -8.16 12.55
N LYS A 231 -2.27 -6.96 12.92
CA LYS A 231 -1.33 -6.19 12.11
C LYS A 231 0.02 -6.89 12.03
N TYR A 232 0.54 -7.39 13.15
CA TYR A 232 1.76 -8.20 13.16
C TYR A 232 1.62 -9.44 12.28
N TYR A 233 0.54 -10.22 12.47
CA TYR A 233 0.29 -11.39 11.65
C TYR A 233 0.26 -11.08 10.15
N LEU A 234 -0.48 -10.05 9.72
CA LEU A 234 -0.57 -9.68 8.32
C LEU A 234 0.78 -9.25 7.76
N ASN A 235 1.52 -8.39 8.47
CA ASN A 235 2.82 -7.91 8.00
C ASN A 235 3.82 -9.05 7.80
N HIS A 236 3.96 -9.94 8.78
CA HIS A 236 4.90 -11.07 8.69
C HIS A 236 4.47 -12.08 7.61
N ARG A 237 3.19 -12.46 7.58
CA ARG A 237 2.66 -13.38 6.57
C ARG A 237 2.79 -12.82 5.16
N ASN A 238 2.36 -11.59 4.95
CA ASN A 238 2.26 -10.97 3.63
C ASN A 238 3.65 -10.71 3.03
N ALA A 239 4.62 -10.22 3.82
CA ALA A 239 5.98 -10.04 3.35
C ALA A 239 6.61 -11.35 2.88
N GLN A 240 6.44 -12.44 3.63
CA GLN A 240 6.94 -13.76 3.24
C GLN A 240 6.18 -14.34 2.04
N LEU A 241 4.85 -14.18 2.01
CA LEU A 241 4.03 -14.58 0.86
C LEU A 241 4.49 -13.88 -0.42
N MET A 242 4.78 -12.59 -0.34
CA MET A 242 5.31 -11.80 -1.45
C MET A 242 6.70 -12.29 -1.87
N LEU A 243 7.64 -12.48 -0.93
CA LEU A 243 8.98 -13.02 -1.18
C LEU A 243 8.92 -14.39 -1.87
N LEU A 244 8.17 -15.32 -1.29
CA LEU A 244 8.04 -16.67 -1.81
C LEU A 244 7.26 -16.72 -3.14
N GLY A 245 6.35 -15.78 -3.37
CA GLY A 245 5.47 -15.73 -4.55
C GLY A 245 6.10 -15.06 -5.77
N ASN A 246 6.91 -14.02 -5.57
CA ASN A 246 7.32 -13.11 -6.63
C ASN A 246 8.75 -13.33 -7.15
N TYR A 247 9.72 -13.76 -6.33
CA TYR A 247 11.05 -14.12 -6.82
C TYR A 247 11.05 -15.43 -7.63
N SER A 248 12.10 -15.67 -8.44
CA SER A 248 12.37 -16.98 -9.04
C SER A 248 12.50 -18.05 -7.95
N LEU A 249 12.26 -19.32 -8.29
CA LEU A 249 12.14 -20.36 -7.26
C LEU A 249 13.40 -20.51 -6.40
N LEU A 250 14.57 -20.59 -7.05
CA LEU A 250 15.84 -20.78 -6.33
C LEU A 250 16.16 -19.57 -5.44
N LEU A 251 15.95 -18.36 -5.95
CA LEU A 251 16.16 -17.13 -5.18
C LEU A 251 15.14 -17.01 -4.03
N ALA A 252 13.87 -17.34 -4.27
CA ALA A 252 12.84 -17.34 -3.25
C ALA A 252 13.15 -18.33 -2.10
N LEU A 253 13.68 -19.51 -2.40
CA LEU A 253 14.08 -20.49 -1.39
C LEU A 253 15.31 -20.01 -0.59
N TYR A 254 16.30 -19.45 -1.27
CA TYR A 254 17.50 -18.91 -0.64
C TYR A 254 17.17 -17.72 0.29
N LEU A 255 16.49 -16.70 -0.24
CA LEU A 255 16.10 -15.53 0.53
C LEU A 255 15.07 -15.86 1.61
N GLY A 256 14.15 -16.79 1.33
CA GLY A 256 13.16 -17.28 2.28
C GLY A 256 13.80 -17.96 3.49
N PHE A 257 14.88 -18.71 3.29
CA PHE A 257 15.66 -19.30 4.40
C PHE A 257 16.33 -18.22 5.27
N ILE A 258 16.94 -17.20 4.64
CA ILE A 258 17.54 -16.07 5.38
C ILE A 258 16.44 -15.32 6.16
N ARG A 259 15.32 -15.03 5.49
CA ARG A 259 14.18 -14.36 6.11
C ARG A 259 13.60 -15.14 7.28
N PHE A 260 13.52 -16.46 7.17
CA PHE A 260 13.08 -17.34 8.25
C PHE A 260 13.97 -17.19 9.50
N ILE A 261 15.30 -17.14 9.34
CA ILE A 261 16.21 -16.90 10.46
C ILE A 261 15.96 -15.53 11.12
N LEU A 262 15.77 -14.48 10.31
CA LEU A 262 15.47 -13.15 10.83
C LEU A 262 14.12 -13.11 11.59
N GLU A 263 13.13 -13.83 11.12
CA GLU A 263 11.84 -13.93 11.82
C GLU A 263 11.96 -14.69 13.16
N LEU A 264 12.82 -15.71 13.25
CA LEU A 264 13.11 -16.35 14.53
C LEU A 264 13.80 -15.37 15.51
N ILE A 265 14.74 -14.57 15.02
CA ILE A 265 15.39 -13.52 15.82
C ILE A 265 14.34 -12.49 16.28
N ALA A 266 13.43 -12.06 15.37
CA ALA A 266 12.32 -11.16 15.72
C ALA A 266 11.40 -11.75 16.80
N CYS A 267 11.09 -13.04 16.69
CA CYS A 267 10.28 -13.75 17.67
C CYS A 267 10.95 -13.78 19.06
N VAL A 268 12.24 -14.12 19.11
CA VAL A 268 13.03 -14.11 20.36
C VAL A 268 13.08 -12.70 20.96
N TYR A 269 13.33 -11.67 20.12
CA TYR A 269 13.33 -10.28 20.58
C TYR A 269 11.97 -9.88 21.15
N ALA A 270 10.86 -10.21 20.48
CA ALA A 270 9.52 -9.94 20.97
C ALA A 270 9.22 -10.65 22.31
N MET A 271 9.71 -11.90 22.50
CA MET A 271 9.61 -12.61 23.78
C MET A 271 10.36 -11.86 24.89
N VAL A 272 11.60 -11.41 24.62
CA VAL A 272 12.40 -10.64 25.60
C VAL A 272 11.72 -9.31 25.96
N LYS A 273 10.99 -8.71 25.01
CA LYS A 273 10.20 -7.47 25.23
C LYS A 273 8.83 -7.73 25.82
N LEU A 274 8.45 -9.00 26.04
CA LEU A 274 7.10 -9.42 26.49
C LEU A 274 5.97 -8.95 25.58
N ASP A 275 6.24 -8.71 24.30
CA ASP A 275 5.23 -8.37 23.28
C ASP A 275 4.60 -9.66 22.71
N TRP A 276 3.64 -10.19 23.43
CA TRP A 276 2.95 -11.44 23.08
C TRP A 276 2.09 -11.31 21.82
N ASN A 277 1.60 -10.11 21.49
CA ASN A 277 0.89 -9.86 20.23
C ASN A 277 1.82 -10.09 19.03
N HIS A 278 3.05 -9.63 19.14
CA HIS A 278 4.07 -9.82 18.10
C HIS A 278 4.48 -11.28 17.98
N VAL A 279 4.83 -11.94 19.11
CA VAL A 279 5.19 -13.38 19.16
C VAL A 279 4.12 -14.23 18.48
N THR A 280 2.87 -14.11 18.93
CA THR A 280 1.77 -14.91 18.40
C THR A 280 1.44 -14.56 16.95
N GLY A 281 1.64 -13.29 16.55
CA GLY A 281 1.50 -12.85 15.16
C GLY A 281 2.48 -13.55 14.23
N ILE A 282 3.78 -13.61 14.60
CA ILE A 282 4.83 -14.31 13.85
C ILE A 282 4.52 -15.82 13.77
N ILE A 283 4.22 -16.45 14.89
CA ILE A 283 3.91 -17.89 14.94
C ILE A 283 2.71 -18.20 14.02
N ARG A 284 1.64 -17.41 14.08
CA ARG A 284 0.47 -17.59 13.24
C ARG A 284 0.81 -17.42 11.75
N ALA A 285 1.70 -16.49 11.40
CA ALA A 285 2.16 -16.30 10.03
C ALA A 285 2.87 -17.54 9.49
N PHE A 286 3.77 -18.14 10.27
CA PHE A 286 4.44 -19.40 9.91
C PHE A 286 3.49 -20.57 9.74
N TRP A 287 2.58 -20.77 10.69
CA TRP A 287 1.56 -21.81 10.58
C TRP A 287 0.73 -21.63 9.31
N TRP A 288 0.35 -20.42 9.00
CA TRP A 288 -0.41 -20.16 7.78
C TRP A 288 0.39 -20.54 6.53
N LEU A 289 1.63 -20.11 6.40
CA LEU A 289 2.50 -20.43 5.26
C LEU A 289 2.72 -21.94 5.10
N LEU A 290 2.92 -22.63 6.21
CA LEU A 290 3.13 -24.10 6.24
C LEU A 290 1.91 -24.86 5.74
N PHE A 291 0.71 -24.44 6.12
CA PHE A 291 -0.53 -25.15 5.75
C PHE A 291 -1.16 -24.67 4.43
N HIS A 292 -0.63 -23.60 3.81
CA HIS A 292 -1.17 -23.07 2.56
C HIS A 292 -0.14 -23.02 1.39
N PRO A 293 0.69 -24.06 1.17
CA PRO A 293 1.70 -24.05 0.09
C PRO A 293 1.03 -23.95 -1.30
N HIS A 294 -0.18 -24.44 -1.44
CA HIS A 294 -0.96 -24.34 -2.68
C HIS A 294 -1.25 -22.86 -3.07
N GLN A 295 -1.48 -21.98 -2.10
CA GLN A 295 -1.71 -20.56 -2.32
C GLN A 295 -0.44 -19.85 -2.81
N ILE A 296 0.71 -20.17 -2.19
CA ILE A 296 2.02 -19.68 -2.63
C ILE A 296 2.26 -20.11 -4.09
N TRP A 297 2.00 -21.38 -4.39
CA TRP A 297 2.18 -21.90 -5.74
C TRP A 297 1.24 -21.27 -6.78
N GLN A 298 -0.03 -21.03 -6.43
CA GLN A 298 -0.98 -20.31 -7.28
C GLN A 298 -0.54 -18.87 -7.54
N LYS A 299 -0.04 -18.17 -6.50
CA LYS A 299 0.52 -16.82 -6.62
C LYS A 299 1.72 -16.84 -7.57
N ARG A 300 2.65 -17.78 -7.42
CA ARG A 300 3.80 -17.96 -8.32
C ARG A 300 3.37 -18.15 -9.78
N LYS A 301 2.35 -18.99 -10.01
CA LYS A 301 1.82 -19.20 -11.37
C LYS A 301 1.25 -17.92 -11.99
N ARG A 302 0.50 -17.15 -11.18
CA ARG A 302 -0.06 -15.87 -11.62
C ARG A 302 1.06 -14.87 -11.95
N PHE A 303 2.01 -14.72 -11.04
CA PHE A 303 3.14 -13.81 -11.21
C PHE A 303 4.01 -14.17 -12.43
N LYS A 304 4.30 -15.47 -12.63
CA LYS A 304 5.09 -15.93 -13.78
C LYS A 304 4.48 -15.55 -15.13
N LYS A 305 3.15 -15.45 -15.23
CA LYS A 305 2.46 -15.07 -16.48
C LYS A 305 2.62 -13.58 -16.80
N LEU A 306 2.84 -12.75 -15.80
CA LEU A 306 3.01 -11.30 -15.94
C LEU A 306 4.48 -10.90 -16.13
N ARG A 307 5.42 -11.80 -15.79
CA ARG A 307 6.83 -11.45 -15.71
C ARG A 307 7.47 -11.34 -17.09
N GLU A 308 7.93 -10.15 -17.44
CA GLU A 308 8.76 -9.83 -18.58
C GLU A 308 10.21 -9.50 -18.16
N VAL A 309 10.40 -8.95 -16.96
CA VAL A 309 11.68 -8.52 -16.40
C VAL A 309 12.26 -9.56 -15.44
N LYS A 310 13.58 -9.82 -15.52
CA LYS A 310 14.27 -10.79 -14.66
C LYS A 310 14.53 -10.23 -13.25
N ASP A 311 14.76 -11.13 -12.26
CA ASP A 311 15.06 -10.73 -10.87
C ASP A 311 16.29 -9.81 -10.76
N ASN A 312 17.34 -10.04 -11.56
CA ASN A 312 18.56 -9.22 -11.54
C ASN A 312 18.27 -7.76 -11.95
N ASP A 313 17.41 -7.57 -12.94
CA ASP A 313 17.05 -6.23 -13.42
C ASP A 313 16.15 -5.51 -12.40
N LEU A 314 15.25 -6.27 -11.76
CA LEU A 314 14.43 -5.78 -10.65
C LEU A 314 15.29 -5.44 -9.40
N SER A 315 16.35 -6.18 -9.13
CA SER A 315 17.24 -5.91 -8.00
C SER A 315 17.98 -4.57 -8.12
N LEU A 316 18.24 -4.10 -9.34
CA LEU A 316 18.83 -2.78 -9.58
C LEU A 316 17.90 -1.62 -9.18
N ILE A 317 16.58 -1.82 -9.30
CA ILE A 317 15.56 -0.87 -8.84
C ILE A 317 15.50 -0.84 -7.30
N HIS A 318 15.72 -1.99 -6.65
CA HIS A 318 15.70 -2.11 -5.19
C HIS A 318 16.97 -1.56 -4.51
N ILE A 319 18.14 -1.67 -5.17
CA ILE A 319 19.46 -1.43 -4.59
C ILE A 319 20.05 -0.09 -5.06
N SER A 320 19.37 0.66 -5.94
CA SER A 320 19.93 1.81 -6.65
C SER A 320 20.29 3.04 -5.80
N GLU A 321 20.28 2.95 -4.47
CA GLU A 321 20.86 3.93 -3.58
C GLU A 321 22.02 3.38 -2.72
N PRO A 322 23.24 3.18 -3.30
CA PRO A 322 24.40 2.73 -2.52
C PRO A 322 25.01 3.85 -1.65
N THR A 323 24.49 5.06 -1.68
CA THR A 323 25.16 6.23 -1.09
C THR A 323 24.84 6.49 0.38
N ARG A 324 23.96 5.72 1.01
CA ARG A 324 23.71 5.83 2.46
C ARG A 324 23.89 4.47 3.15
N PRO A 325 24.99 4.27 3.92
CA PRO A 325 25.25 3.02 4.67
C PRO A 325 24.17 2.62 5.66
N LEU A 326 23.18 3.48 5.91
CA LEU A 326 22.09 3.29 6.84
C LEU A 326 21.00 2.31 6.38
N TYR A 327 20.89 2.03 5.07
CA TYR A 327 19.84 1.14 4.54
C TYR A 327 20.15 -0.35 4.71
N ILE A 328 21.43 -0.73 4.81
CA ILE A 328 21.82 -2.12 5.12
C ILE A 328 21.38 -2.50 6.54
N SER A 329 21.28 -1.53 7.44
CA SER A 329 20.82 -1.75 8.81
C SER A 329 19.29 -1.92 8.92
N TYR A 330 18.52 -1.59 7.88
CA TYR A 330 17.06 -1.65 7.91
C TYR A 330 16.55 -3.10 8.06
N ALA A 331 17.15 -4.04 7.34
CA ALA A 331 16.83 -5.47 7.46
C ALA A 331 17.08 -6.02 8.87
N VAL A 332 18.12 -5.53 9.56
CA VAL A 332 18.51 -5.97 10.91
C VAL A 332 17.68 -5.26 11.99
N PHE A 333 17.15 -4.06 11.73
CA PHE A 333 16.46 -3.23 12.72
C PHE A 333 14.93 -3.15 12.55
N CYS A 334 14.33 -3.71 11.49
CA CYS A 334 12.88 -3.99 11.49
C CYS A 334 12.47 -5.02 12.56
N LEU A 335 13.44 -5.46 13.34
CA LEU A 335 13.27 -6.26 14.54
C LEU A 335 12.99 -5.42 15.81
N LYS A 336 12.91 -4.09 15.70
CA LYS A 336 12.55 -3.21 16.83
C LYS A 336 11.09 -2.82 16.82
#